data_ac9ee486467cb3c0029fe7e33fec8d1e
#
_entry.id   ac9ee486467cb3c0029fe7e33fec8d1e
#
_cell.length_a   1.000
_cell.length_b   1.000
_cell.length_c   1.000
_cell.angle_alpha   90.00
_cell.angle_beta   90.00
_cell.angle_gamma   90.00
#
_symmetry.space_group_name_H-M   'P 1'
#
loop_
_entity.id
_entity.type
_entity.pdbx_description
1 polymer ?
#
loop_
_entity_poly.entity_id
_entity_poly.type
_entity_poly.pdbx_seq_one_letter_code
_entity_poly.pdbx_strand_id
1 'polypeptide(L)'
;MGHNSLDEYWDTDRHSALNREEGNKPEPYLGPRGFLPRQDISCMLSGPILHNVHQNFAVAWRKETGEDLLACRDCDPSSKRLQFQSGTRLMMQLLRTQAQVGQPKTNRKHKDDVGDYEKPVCDIQKGYMVAANNVTQFIYIENQYFRWPPLAELIKKSAVTQTCWGRDPALHGSIHLFVITNDTKEAMGLGTVKTQEMLASLGRAETIPAITKLRLIKEMKSEAPVRPRPDGPNDRAGQRKLDEWQAEIDRKTKEIEDTKLELEPVPGLKIHVCSLVALDSPAGQPWMPVYIHSKLMIVDDVYTTQGSANINTRSMMVDSELNICHEHADITQQLRRRLWNLHTNKIGAQDEPDMAFKAWEDIITINRDNEFNKLSPYAPLVEFNYSETTVADLD
;
A
#
# COMPACT_ATOMS: atom_id res chain seq x y z
N MET A 1 16.20 2.72 -8.98
CA MET A 1 14.77 2.31 -9.16
C MET A 1 13.99 2.94 -8.03
N GLY A 2 12.77 3.42 -8.31
CA GLY A 2 11.93 4.11 -7.34
C GLY A 2 12.27 5.60 -7.13
N HIS A 3 13.38 6.09 -7.65
CA HIS A 3 13.77 7.49 -7.48
C HIS A 3 12.91 8.42 -8.35
N ASN A 4 12.32 9.44 -7.71
CA ASN A 4 11.63 10.52 -8.39
C ASN A 4 12.51 11.75 -8.45
N SER A 5 12.62 12.39 -9.62
CA SER A 5 13.50 13.53 -9.87
C SER A 5 12.85 14.90 -9.65
N LEU A 6 11.56 14.92 -9.27
CA LEU A 6 10.87 16.17 -8.97
C LEU A 6 11.39 16.77 -7.64
N ASP A 7 11.53 18.10 -7.59
CA ASP A 7 12.05 18.82 -6.42
C ASP A 7 11.31 18.46 -5.12
N GLU A 8 10.00 18.29 -5.17
CA GLU A 8 9.17 17.97 -4.02
C GLU A 8 9.47 16.61 -3.38
N TYR A 9 10.18 15.70 -4.08
CA TYR A 9 10.60 14.40 -3.55
C TYR A 9 11.97 14.43 -2.87
N TRP A 10 12.66 15.57 -2.89
CA TRP A 10 13.91 15.72 -2.18
C TRP A 10 13.65 16.04 -0.71
N ASP A 11 13.91 15.06 0.14
CA ASP A 11 13.75 15.15 1.59
C ASP A 11 14.93 14.46 2.30
N THR A 12 14.98 14.58 3.61
CA THR A 12 15.96 13.90 4.46
C THR A 12 15.27 12.89 5.37
N ASP A 13 16.02 11.95 5.94
CA ASP A 13 15.50 10.96 6.92
C ASP A 13 14.83 11.62 8.14
N ARG A 14 15.00 12.92 8.37
CA ARG A 14 14.36 13.64 9.49
C ARG A 14 12.88 13.93 9.24
N HIS A 15 12.47 13.99 7.98
CA HIS A 15 11.10 14.35 7.60
C HIS A 15 10.56 15.57 8.37
N SER A 16 11.43 16.61 8.52
CA SER A 16 11.12 17.77 9.34
C SER A 16 9.89 18.53 8.85
N ALA A 17 9.02 18.95 9.77
CA ALA A 17 7.91 19.87 9.49
C ALA A 17 8.35 21.31 9.26
N LEU A 18 9.59 21.64 9.63
CA LEU A 18 10.11 23.00 9.63
C LEU A 18 10.75 23.37 8.30
N ASN A 19 10.80 24.67 7.99
CA ASN A 19 11.46 25.23 6.80
C ASN A 19 10.91 24.69 5.46
N ARG A 20 9.59 24.53 5.38
CA ARG A 20 8.88 24.07 4.17
C ARG A 20 8.11 25.19 3.45
N GLU A 21 8.57 26.42 3.59
CA GLU A 21 7.96 27.58 2.94
C GLU A 21 8.19 27.55 1.42
N GLU A 22 7.27 28.16 0.69
CA GLU A 22 7.39 28.32 -0.75
C GLU A 22 8.68 29.07 -1.11
N GLY A 23 9.45 28.50 -2.05
CA GLY A 23 10.74 29.09 -2.46
C GLY A 23 11.95 28.64 -1.62
N ASN A 24 11.77 27.92 -0.53
CA ASN A 24 12.89 27.30 0.19
C ASN A 24 13.40 26.07 -0.57
N LYS A 25 14.52 26.22 -1.29
CA LYS A 25 15.14 25.15 -2.10
C LYS A 25 16.61 24.97 -1.69
N PRO A 26 16.86 24.34 -0.53
CA PRO A 26 18.23 24.04 -0.15
C PRO A 26 18.90 23.13 -1.17
N GLU A 27 20.23 23.12 -1.18
CA GLU A 27 20.98 22.14 -1.97
C GLU A 27 20.56 20.69 -1.59
N PRO A 28 20.60 19.75 -2.53
CA PRO A 28 20.32 18.36 -2.24
C PRO A 28 21.09 17.87 -1.01
N TYR A 29 20.44 17.09 -0.16
CA TYR A 29 20.94 16.56 1.12
C TYR A 29 21.08 17.57 2.27
N LEU A 30 20.84 18.86 2.05
CA LEU A 30 20.91 19.88 3.11
C LEU A 30 19.55 20.21 3.74
N GLY A 31 18.46 19.78 3.11
CA GLY A 31 17.13 20.01 3.65
C GLY A 31 16.01 19.63 2.70
N PRO A 32 14.75 19.79 3.14
CA PRO A 32 13.57 19.47 2.36
C PRO A 32 13.33 20.50 1.25
N ARG A 33 12.75 20.05 0.14
CA ARG A 33 12.37 20.88 -1.01
C ARG A 33 10.86 20.94 -1.28
N GLY A 34 10.07 20.05 -0.68
CA GLY A 34 8.62 19.99 -0.86
C GLY A 34 7.85 20.55 0.33
N PHE A 35 6.58 20.88 0.13
CA PHE A 35 5.67 21.31 1.20
C PHE A 35 5.40 20.25 2.25
N LEU A 36 5.37 18.97 1.82
CA LEU A 36 5.19 17.83 2.71
C LEU A 36 6.48 17.03 2.81
N PRO A 37 6.82 16.54 4.00
CA PRO A 37 7.83 15.50 4.14
C PRO A 37 7.48 14.29 3.31
N ARG A 38 8.50 13.62 2.75
CA ARG A 38 8.30 12.43 1.92
C ARG A 38 9.21 11.31 2.35
N GLN A 39 8.59 10.16 2.61
CA GLN A 39 9.28 8.90 2.83
C GLN A 39 9.35 8.13 1.52
N ASP A 40 10.55 7.89 1.03
CA ASP A 40 10.79 7.09 -0.17
C ASP A 40 12.06 6.25 -0.04
N ILE A 41 12.12 5.16 -0.80
CA ILE A 41 13.24 4.23 -0.79
C ILE A 41 13.65 3.97 -2.23
N SER A 42 14.92 4.22 -2.51
CA SER A 42 15.52 3.94 -3.82
C SER A 42 16.70 3.00 -3.68
N CYS A 43 16.97 2.23 -4.71
CA CYS A 43 18.17 1.39 -4.77
C CYS A 43 19.07 1.76 -5.94
N MET A 44 20.35 1.65 -5.73
CA MET A 44 21.37 1.78 -6.75
C MET A 44 21.90 0.38 -7.09
N LEU A 45 21.85 0.03 -8.36
CA LEU A 45 22.21 -1.29 -8.86
C LEU A 45 23.46 -1.22 -9.72
N SER A 46 24.28 -2.27 -9.66
CA SER A 46 25.42 -2.46 -10.54
C SER A 46 25.58 -3.94 -10.91
N GLY A 47 26.35 -4.22 -11.94
CA GLY A 47 26.66 -5.59 -12.37
C GLY A 47 25.70 -6.17 -13.40
N PRO A 48 25.66 -7.51 -13.57
CA PRO A 48 24.95 -8.17 -14.66
C PRO A 48 23.44 -7.89 -14.76
N ILE A 49 22.77 -7.57 -13.66
CA ILE A 49 21.34 -7.24 -13.63
C ILE A 49 21.00 -6.04 -14.51
N LEU A 50 21.97 -5.12 -14.75
CA LEU A 50 21.78 -3.97 -15.62
C LEU A 50 21.46 -4.37 -17.06
N HIS A 51 21.88 -5.56 -17.50
CA HIS A 51 21.49 -6.09 -18.80
C HIS A 51 19.97 -6.30 -18.88
N ASN A 52 19.37 -6.87 -17.84
CA ASN A 52 17.93 -7.11 -17.78
C ASN A 52 17.12 -5.81 -17.70
N VAL A 53 17.63 -4.81 -16.95
CA VAL A 53 17.03 -3.46 -16.90
C VAL A 53 17.08 -2.80 -18.28
N HIS A 54 18.24 -2.86 -18.94
CA HIS A 54 18.42 -2.32 -20.30
C HIS A 54 17.52 -3.03 -21.32
N GLN A 55 17.45 -4.37 -21.27
CA GLN A 55 16.59 -5.15 -22.15
C GLN A 55 15.11 -4.77 -21.97
N ASN A 56 14.66 -4.61 -20.72
CA ASN A 56 13.29 -4.18 -20.46
C ASN A 56 12.98 -2.83 -21.11
N PHE A 57 13.87 -1.86 -20.97
CA PHE A 57 13.74 -0.55 -21.62
C PHE A 57 13.81 -0.65 -23.15
N ALA A 58 14.80 -1.36 -23.69
CA ALA A 58 15.03 -1.46 -25.13
C ALA A 58 13.87 -2.13 -25.88
N VAL A 59 13.20 -3.11 -25.27
CA VAL A 59 12.00 -3.74 -25.83
C VAL A 59 10.86 -2.73 -25.95
N ALA A 60 10.61 -1.95 -24.90
CA ALA A 60 9.58 -0.91 -24.93
C ALA A 60 9.93 0.20 -25.95
N TRP A 61 11.17 0.65 -25.97
CA TRP A 61 11.67 1.64 -26.92
C TRP A 61 11.48 1.20 -28.36
N ARG A 62 11.87 -0.04 -28.70
CA ARG A 62 11.70 -0.58 -30.04
C ARG A 62 10.23 -0.63 -30.49
N LYS A 63 9.32 -0.96 -29.58
CA LYS A 63 7.87 -0.97 -29.88
C LYS A 63 7.35 0.41 -30.25
N GLU A 64 7.83 1.46 -29.61
CA GLU A 64 7.38 2.83 -29.83
C GLU A 64 8.08 3.52 -31.00
N THR A 65 9.38 3.31 -31.17
CA THR A 65 10.20 4.08 -32.13
C THR A 65 10.63 3.28 -33.35
N GLY A 66 10.56 1.94 -33.29
CA GLY A 66 11.14 1.05 -34.30
C GLY A 66 12.66 0.88 -34.22
N GLU A 67 13.35 1.63 -33.35
CA GLU A 67 14.79 1.59 -33.17
C GLU A 67 15.21 0.45 -32.24
N ASP A 68 16.16 -0.39 -32.68
CA ASP A 68 16.68 -1.51 -31.91
C ASP A 68 17.94 -1.11 -31.12
N LEU A 69 17.74 -0.67 -29.88
CA LEU A 69 18.84 -0.29 -28.99
C LEU A 69 19.73 -1.49 -28.58
N LEU A 70 19.26 -2.71 -28.68
CA LEU A 70 20.07 -3.90 -28.39
C LEU A 70 21.03 -4.20 -29.53
N ALA A 71 20.64 -3.94 -30.78
CA ALA A 71 21.50 -4.12 -31.95
C ALA A 71 22.53 -2.97 -32.08
N CYS A 72 22.21 -1.76 -31.61
CA CYS A 72 23.09 -0.59 -31.72
C CYS A 72 24.23 -0.55 -30.69
N ARG A 73 24.22 -1.42 -29.71
CA ARG A 73 25.27 -1.47 -28.68
C ARG A 73 26.09 -2.75 -28.83
N ASP A 74 27.41 -2.55 -28.83
CA ASP A 74 28.36 -3.65 -28.58
C ASP A 74 28.12 -4.16 -27.16
N CYS A 75 27.18 -5.11 -27.05
CA CYS A 75 26.63 -5.57 -25.80
C CYS A 75 27.48 -6.68 -25.20
N ASP A 76 28.80 -6.45 -25.04
CA ASP A 76 29.54 -7.26 -24.08
C ASP A 76 29.18 -6.78 -22.65
N PRO A 77 28.36 -7.53 -21.90
CA PRO A 77 28.01 -7.18 -20.53
C PRO A 77 29.23 -7.05 -19.62
N SER A 78 30.37 -7.64 -20.04
CA SER A 78 31.62 -7.62 -19.29
C SER A 78 32.37 -6.31 -19.40
N SER A 79 32.22 -5.55 -20.49
CA SER A 79 32.99 -4.34 -20.79
C SER A 79 32.45 -3.06 -20.15
N LYS A 80 31.18 -3.04 -19.68
CA LYS A 80 30.50 -1.84 -19.15
C LYS A 80 30.00 -2.03 -17.73
N ARG A 81 30.72 -2.79 -16.91
CA ARG A 81 30.40 -2.94 -15.50
C ARG A 81 30.73 -1.66 -14.78
N LEU A 82 29.71 -0.85 -14.44
CA LEU A 82 29.83 0.07 -13.33
C LEU A 82 30.08 -0.80 -12.08
N GLN A 83 31.34 -0.94 -11.71
CA GLN A 83 31.71 -1.60 -10.47
C GLN A 83 31.75 -0.53 -9.39
N PHE A 84 30.76 -0.55 -8.50
CA PHE A 84 30.91 0.19 -7.26
C PHE A 84 31.87 -0.58 -6.36
N GLN A 85 32.84 0.10 -5.79
CA GLN A 85 33.81 -0.47 -4.85
C GLN A 85 33.17 -0.82 -3.50
N SER A 86 31.97 -0.27 -3.22
CA SER A 86 31.20 -0.49 -2.00
C SER A 86 29.87 -1.16 -2.34
N GLY A 87 29.44 -2.08 -1.51
CA GLY A 87 28.18 -2.79 -1.62
C GLY A 87 28.33 -4.29 -1.52
N THR A 88 27.25 -4.96 -1.14
CA THR A 88 27.23 -6.42 -1.01
C THR A 88 26.84 -7.06 -2.33
N ARG A 89 27.59 -8.08 -2.76
CA ARG A 89 27.21 -8.89 -3.91
C ARG A 89 26.08 -9.84 -3.53
N LEU A 90 25.00 -9.78 -4.28
CA LEU A 90 23.86 -10.66 -4.04
C LEU A 90 23.21 -11.09 -5.36
N MET A 91 22.51 -12.20 -5.30
CA MET A 91 21.61 -12.61 -6.37
C MET A 91 20.29 -11.86 -6.22
N MET A 92 19.79 -11.30 -7.32
CA MET A 92 18.50 -10.65 -7.34
C MET A 92 17.76 -10.92 -8.64
N GLN A 93 16.46 -10.76 -8.59
CA GLN A 93 15.58 -10.87 -9.75
C GLN A 93 14.95 -9.52 -10.08
N LEU A 94 14.72 -9.31 -11.35
CA LEU A 94 13.93 -8.20 -11.86
C LEU A 94 12.49 -8.70 -12.08
N LEU A 95 11.54 -8.10 -11.39
CA LEU A 95 10.12 -8.38 -11.52
C LEU A 95 9.43 -7.26 -12.29
N ARG A 96 8.48 -7.60 -13.15
CA ARG A 96 7.82 -6.64 -14.02
C ARG A 96 6.31 -6.79 -13.95
N THR A 97 5.62 -5.68 -14.11
CA THR A 97 4.26 -5.64 -14.63
C THR A 97 4.30 -4.96 -15.99
N GLN A 98 3.70 -5.57 -16.99
CA GLN A 98 3.54 -4.97 -18.31
C GLN A 98 2.14 -5.32 -18.82
N ALA A 99 1.40 -4.30 -19.22
CA ALA A 99 0.07 -4.45 -19.78
C ALA A 99 0.08 -5.34 -21.03
N GLN A 100 -1.08 -5.85 -21.36
CA GLN A 100 -1.30 -6.46 -22.67
C GLN A 100 -0.96 -5.47 -23.77
N VAL A 101 -0.07 -5.88 -24.67
CA VAL A 101 0.24 -5.13 -25.89
C VAL A 101 -0.36 -5.88 -27.07
N GLY A 102 -1.22 -5.22 -27.84
CA GLY A 102 -1.82 -5.83 -29.00
C GLY A 102 -2.56 -4.79 -29.83
N GLN A 103 -2.75 -5.08 -31.11
CA GLN A 103 -3.56 -4.24 -31.97
C GLN A 103 -5.01 -4.73 -31.97
N PRO A 104 -5.99 -3.85 -31.71
CA PRO A 104 -7.38 -4.19 -31.95
C PRO A 104 -7.55 -4.52 -33.44
N LYS A 105 -8.16 -5.65 -33.74
CA LYS A 105 -8.51 -5.94 -35.14
C LYS A 105 -9.44 -4.83 -35.65
N THR A 106 -8.99 -4.09 -36.65
CA THR A 106 -9.68 -2.92 -37.20
C THR A 106 -10.99 -3.27 -37.93
N ASN A 107 -11.28 -4.56 -38.16
CA ASN A 107 -12.50 -5.05 -38.80
C ASN A 107 -13.20 -6.08 -37.91
N ARG A 108 -13.86 -5.64 -36.85
CA ARG A 108 -14.75 -6.51 -36.05
C ARG A 108 -15.99 -6.87 -36.88
N LYS A 109 -15.95 -8.00 -37.59
CA LYS A 109 -17.15 -8.60 -38.22
C LYS A 109 -17.96 -9.46 -37.27
N HIS A 110 -17.37 -9.93 -36.15
CA HIS A 110 -18.07 -10.70 -35.11
C HIS A 110 -17.64 -10.24 -33.69
N LYS A 111 -18.57 -10.36 -32.72
CA LYS A 111 -18.38 -10.00 -31.32
C LYS A 111 -17.25 -10.80 -30.63
N ASP A 112 -16.92 -11.97 -31.19
CA ASP A 112 -15.93 -12.91 -30.65
C ASP A 112 -14.53 -12.75 -31.24
N ASP A 113 -14.31 -11.76 -32.10
CA ASP A 113 -12.99 -11.46 -32.70
C ASP A 113 -12.11 -10.78 -31.64
N VAL A 114 -11.49 -11.58 -30.77
CA VAL A 114 -10.47 -11.12 -29.82
C VAL A 114 -9.20 -10.81 -30.63
N GLY A 115 -8.67 -9.60 -30.49
CA GLY A 115 -7.40 -9.21 -31.11
C GLY A 115 -6.24 -10.11 -30.62
N ASP A 116 -5.16 -10.21 -31.40
CA ASP A 116 -3.92 -10.85 -30.94
C ASP A 116 -3.26 -9.99 -29.87
N TYR A 117 -3.54 -10.29 -28.61
CA TYR A 117 -2.91 -9.66 -27.45
C TYR A 117 -1.83 -10.55 -26.87
N GLU A 118 -0.64 -10.01 -26.66
CA GLU A 118 0.36 -10.67 -25.83
C GLU A 118 -0.20 -10.84 -24.40
N LYS A 119 0.14 -11.97 -23.77
CA LYS A 119 -0.25 -12.16 -22.35
C LYS A 119 0.43 -11.09 -21.48
N PRO A 120 -0.29 -10.50 -20.51
CA PRO A 120 0.32 -9.54 -19.60
C PRO A 120 1.43 -10.20 -18.79
N VAL A 121 2.48 -9.46 -18.52
CA VAL A 121 3.52 -9.86 -17.56
C VAL A 121 3.08 -9.39 -16.18
N CYS A 122 2.95 -10.32 -15.23
CA CYS A 122 2.52 -10.06 -13.85
C CYS A 122 3.52 -10.68 -12.86
N ASP A 123 4.82 -10.46 -13.08
CA ASP A 123 5.85 -11.06 -12.23
C ASP A 123 5.83 -10.46 -10.82
N ILE A 124 5.54 -9.14 -10.70
CA ILE A 124 5.43 -8.45 -9.42
C ILE A 124 4.29 -9.04 -8.59
N GLN A 125 3.10 -9.19 -9.18
CA GLN A 125 1.95 -9.83 -8.53
C GLN A 125 2.33 -11.21 -7.99
N LYS A 126 2.95 -12.05 -8.83
CA LYS A 126 3.38 -13.40 -8.43
C LYS A 126 4.39 -13.35 -7.28
N GLY A 127 5.38 -12.45 -7.36
CA GLY A 127 6.37 -12.27 -6.30
C GLY A 127 5.74 -11.92 -4.96
N TYR A 128 4.80 -10.96 -4.93
CA TYR A 128 4.06 -10.60 -3.73
C TYR A 128 3.24 -11.77 -3.17
N MET A 129 2.51 -12.48 -4.04
CA MET A 129 1.66 -13.61 -3.62
C MET A 129 2.48 -14.79 -3.11
N VAL A 130 3.60 -15.14 -3.77
CA VAL A 130 4.47 -16.24 -3.32
C VAL A 130 5.12 -15.89 -1.99
N ALA A 131 5.66 -14.68 -1.84
CA ALA A 131 6.30 -14.26 -0.60
C ALA A 131 5.31 -14.24 0.58
N ALA A 132 4.11 -13.65 0.39
CA ALA A 132 3.08 -13.61 1.43
C ALA A 132 2.54 -14.99 1.79
N ASN A 133 2.45 -15.93 0.83
CA ASN A 133 2.02 -17.31 1.10
C ASN A 133 3.02 -18.10 1.94
N ASN A 134 4.30 -17.72 1.91
CA ASN A 134 5.38 -18.41 2.63
C ASN A 134 5.78 -17.72 3.94
N VAL A 135 5.04 -16.71 4.39
CA VAL A 135 5.31 -16.02 5.64
C VAL A 135 5.25 -16.97 6.83
N THR A 136 6.22 -16.84 7.75
CA THR A 136 6.28 -17.64 8.97
C THR A 136 6.23 -16.79 10.24
N GLN A 137 6.70 -15.56 10.21
CA GLN A 137 6.78 -14.68 11.36
C GLN A 137 6.12 -13.33 11.12
N PHE A 138 6.56 -12.59 10.09
CA PHE A 138 6.00 -11.28 9.82
C PHE A 138 6.10 -10.84 8.36
N ILE A 139 5.22 -9.92 8.00
CA ILE A 139 5.29 -9.12 6.78
C ILE A 139 5.40 -7.65 7.17
N TYR A 140 6.37 -6.94 6.62
CA TYR A 140 6.46 -5.49 6.68
C TYR A 140 6.20 -4.90 5.30
N ILE A 141 5.26 -3.97 5.22
CA ILE A 141 4.89 -3.26 4.00
C ILE A 141 5.05 -1.75 4.24
N GLU A 142 5.79 -1.08 3.36
CA GLU A 142 5.82 0.37 3.26
C GLU A 142 5.45 0.73 1.84
N ASN A 143 4.24 1.25 1.64
CA ASN A 143 3.72 1.47 0.30
C ASN A 143 2.80 2.70 0.25
N GLN A 144 2.89 3.44 -0.86
CA GLN A 144 2.04 4.60 -1.12
C GLN A 144 0.55 4.27 -1.01
N TYR A 145 0.15 3.08 -1.51
CA TYR A 145 -1.22 2.59 -1.47
C TYR A 145 -1.29 1.20 -0.84
N PHE A 146 -2.32 0.99 -0.05
CA PHE A 146 -2.65 -0.31 0.55
C PHE A 146 -4.09 -0.66 0.17
N ARG A 147 -4.31 -1.06 -1.10
CA ARG A 147 -5.64 -1.19 -1.70
C ARG A 147 -5.73 -2.27 -2.78
N TRP A 148 -5.10 -3.43 -2.50
CA TRP A 148 -5.20 -4.62 -3.34
C TRP A 148 -5.71 -5.82 -2.53
N PRO A 149 -7.06 -5.98 -2.40
CA PRO A 149 -7.69 -7.00 -1.55
C PRO A 149 -7.16 -8.43 -1.72
N PRO A 150 -6.78 -8.91 -2.92
CA PRO A 150 -6.24 -10.26 -3.06
C PRO A 150 -5.02 -10.56 -2.19
N LEU A 151 -4.16 -9.57 -1.93
CA LEU A 151 -3.01 -9.74 -1.02
C LEU A 151 -3.47 -9.90 0.44
N ALA A 152 -4.42 -9.07 0.88
CA ALA A 152 -5.00 -9.16 2.22
C ALA A 152 -5.66 -10.52 2.48
N GLU A 153 -6.47 -10.98 1.52
CA GLU A 153 -7.13 -12.30 1.60
C GLU A 153 -6.11 -13.44 1.67
N LEU A 154 -5.00 -13.34 0.93
CA LEU A 154 -3.95 -14.36 1.01
C LEU A 154 -3.25 -14.35 2.37
N ILE A 155 -2.88 -13.18 2.89
CA ILE A 155 -2.24 -13.05 4.21
C ILE A 155 -3.15 -13.64 5.31
N LYS A 156 -4.43 -13.25 5.32
CA LYS A 156 -5.45 -13.79 6.21
C LYS A 156 -5.56 -15.31 6.11
N LYS A 157 -5.69 -15.81 4.87
CA LYS A 157 -5.76 -17.25 4.61
C LYS A 157 -4.54 -18.00 5.11
N SER A 158 -3.33 -17.46 4.89
CA SER A 158 -2.08 -18.07 5.35
C SER A 158 -2.03 -18.19 6.87
N ALA A 159 -2.40 -17.13 7.60
CA ALA A 159 -2.46 -17.12 9.06
C ALA A 159 -3.50 -18.15 9.60
N VAL A 160 -4.72 -18.12 9.09
CA VAL A 160 -5.79 -19.05 9.49
C VAL A 160 -5.40 -20.49 9.17
N THR A 161 -4.83 -20.75 7.98
CA THR A 161 -4.42 -22.10 7.56
C THR A 161 -3.33 -22.66 8.47
N GLN A 162 -2.29 -21.87 8.80
CA GLN A 162 -1.23 -22.29 9.72
C GLN A 162 -1.79 -22.60 11.11
N THR A 163 -2.71 -21.78 11.62
CA THR A 163 -3.39 -22.02 12.89
C THR A 163 -4.20 -23.31 12.86
N CYS A 164 -4.96 -23.58 11.80
CA CYS A 164 -5.71 -24.82 11.62
C CYS A 164 -4.80 -26.06 11.52
N TRP A 165 -3.58 -25.90 11.04
CA TRP A 165 -2.60 -27.00 10.89
C TRP A 165 -1.71 -27.20 12.13
N GLY A 166 -2.05 -26.55 13.25
CA GLY A 166 -1.43 -26.79 14.55
C GLY A 166 -0.41 -25.75 14.98
N ARG A 167 -0.29 -24.61 14.26
CA ARG A 167 0.41 -23.47 14.79
C ARG A 167 -0.46 -22.86 15.91
N ASP A 168 -0.03 -23.06 17.16
CA ASP A 168 -0.67 -22.41 18.29
C ASP A 168 -0.11 -21.00 18.46
N PRO A 169 -0.91 -19.93 18.29
CA PRO A 169 -0.42 -18.57 18.43
C PRO A 169 0.14 -18.24 19.83
N ALA A 170 -0.30 -18.94 20.87
CA ALA A 170 0.21 -18.76 22.22
C ALA A 170 1.60 -19.37 22.44
N LEU A 171 1.90 -20.49 21.73
CA LEU A 171 3.18 -21.21 21.83
C LEU A 171 4.17 -20.84 20.74
N HIS A 172 3.71 -20.59 19.53
CA HIS A 172 4.54 -20.38 18.34
C HIS A 172 4.48 -18.94 17.82
N GLY A 173 3.73 -18.05 18.48
CA GLY A 173 3.44 -16.70 18.05
C GLY A 173 2.48 -16.62 16.86
N SER A 174 1.83 -15.46 16.71
CA SER A 174 1.03 -15.11 15.55
C SER A 174 1.91 -14.71 14.39
N ILE A 175 1.36 -14.66 13.17
CA ILE A 175 1.94 -13.88 12.09
C ILE A 175 1.68 -12.40 12.38
N HIS A 176 2.67 -11.55 12.14
CA HIS A 176 2.55 -10.10 12.34
C HIS A 176 2.54 -9.39 10.99
N LEU A 177 1.61 -8.48 10.80
CA LEU A 177 1.55 -7.59 9.64
C LEU A 177 1.76 -6.15 10.10
N PHE A 178 2.87 -5.57 9.67
CA PHE A 178 3.22 -4.17 9.90
C PHE A 178 3.06 -3.41 8.59
N VAL A 179 2.17 -2.44 8.53
CA VAL A 179 1.91 -1.65 7.34
C VAL A 179 2.11 -0.17 7.62
N ILE A 180 2.85 0.50 6.74
CA ILE A 180 2.97 1.96 6.70
C ILE A 180 2.44 2.42 5.35
N THR A 181 1.41 3.27 5.36
CA THR A 181 0.77 3.80 4.15
C THR A 181 0.15 5.17 4.44
N ASN A 182 -0.36 5.82 3.40
CA ASN A 182 -0.96 7.14 3.53
C ASN A 182 -2.41 7.08 4.01
N ASP A 183 -2.80 8.04 4.85
CA ASP A 183 -4.15 8.24 5.37
C ASP A 183 -4.74 9.63 5.06
N THR A 184 -4.02 10.49 4.34
CA THR A 184 -4.53 11.80 3.94
C THR A 184 -5.37 11.73 2.67
N LYS A 185 -6.33 12.66 2.51
CA LYS A 185 -7.23 12.72 1.34
C LYS A 185 -6.46 12.82 0.02
N GLU A 186 -5.44 13.64 -0.03
CA GLU A 186 -4.60 13.85 -1.22
C GLU A 186 -3.85 12.56 -1.59
N ALA A 187 -3.34 11.87 -0.59
CA ALA A 187 -2.53 10.67 -0.78
C ALA A 187 -3.38 9.41 -1.04
N MET A 188 -4.56 9.31 -0.43
CA MET A 188 -5.52 8.22 -0.70
C MET A 188 -6.06 8.26 -2.14
N GLY A 189 -6.20 9.47 -2.69
CA GLY A 189 -6.69 9.67 -4.05
C GLY A 189 -8.06 9.04 -4.29
N LEU A 190 -8.21 8.36 -5.44
CA LEU A 190 -9.50 7.83 -5.90
C LEU A 190 -9.72 6.34 -5.56
N GLY A 191 -8.94 5.74 -4.68
CA GLY A 191 -8.99 4.30 -4.35
C GLY A 191 -9.55 3.98 -2.95
N THR A 192 -10.41 4.82 -2.38
CA THR A 192 -10.92 4.67 -1.01
C THR A 192 -11.75 3.40 -0.80
N VAL A 193 -12.52 2.97 -1.81
CA VAL A 193 -13.31 1.73 -1.76
C VAL A 193 -12.39 0.51 -1.67
N LYS A 194 -11.36 0.44 -2.52
CA LYS A 194 -10.41 -0.69 -2.50
C LYS A 194 -9.56 -0.72 -1.23
N THR A 195 -9.20 0.45 -0.69
CA THR A 195 -8.53 0.55 0.61
C THR A 195 -9.44 0.01 1.72
N GLN A 196 -10.72 0.40 1.74
CA GLN A 196 -11.69 -0.10 2.71
C GLN A 196 -11.89 -1.62 2.59
N GLU A 197 -12.01 -2.15 1.36
CA GLU A 197 -12.11 -3.60 1.12
C GLU A 197 -10.91 -4.35 1.69
N MET A 198 -9.70 -3.84 1.45
CA MET A 198 -8.48 -4.44 1.96
C MET A 198 -8.39 -4.40 3.49
N LEU A 199 -8.71 -3.25 4.10
CA LEU A 199 -8.71 -3.10 5.57
C LEU A 199 -9.80 -3.96 6.23
N ALA A 200 -11.01 -3.99 5.67
CA ALA A 200 -12.10 -4.81 6.18
C ALA A 200 -11.77 -6.32 6.11
N SER A 201 -11.15 -6.77 5.03
CA SER A 201 -10.67 -8.16 4.91
C SER A 201 -9.70 -8.56 6.03
N LEU A 202 -8.93 -7.61 6.52
CA LEU A 202 -7.98 -7.79 7.62
C LEU A 202 -8.58 -7.49 9.00
N GLY A 203 -9.89 -7.25 9.09
CA GLY A 203 -10.56 -6.92 10.34
C GLY A 203 -10.32 -5.51 10.86
N ARG A 204 -9.86 -4.58 9.99
CA ARG A 204 -9.50 -3.19 10.33
C ARG A 204 -10.46 -2.16 9.70
N ALA A 205 -11.73 -2.52 9.56
CA ALA A 205 -12.76 -1.65 9.01
C ALA A 205 -13.00 -0.36 9.84
N GLU A 206 -12.67 -0.40 11.11
CA GLU A 206 -12.78 0.72 12.07
C GLU A 206 -11.82 1.87 11.75
N THR A 207 -10.73 1.61 11.03
CA THR A 207 -9.73 2.63 10.67
C THR A 207 -10.15 3.51 9.50
N ILE A 208 -11.24 3.15 8.80
CA ILE A 208 -11.85 3.90 7.70
C ILE A 208 -13.39 3.98 7.88
N PRO A 209 -13.85 4.54 9.01
CA PRO A 209 -15.23 4.36 9.48
C PRO A 209 -16.27 4.96 8.54
N ALA A 210 -16.01 6.12 7.95
CA ALA A 210 -16.98 6.80 7.09
C ALA A 210 -17.28 5.96 5.83
N ILE A 211 -16.24 5.45 5.15
CA ILE A 211 -16.39 4.62 3.95
C ILE A 211 -17.04 3.28 4.30
N THR A 212 -16.64 2.66 5.42
CA THR A 212 -17.23 1.40 5.88
C THR A 212 -18.74 1.53 6.12
N LYS A 213 -19.18 2.58 6.83
CA LYS A 213 -20.61 2.83 7.06
C LYS A 213 -21.38 3.09 5.77
N LEU A 214 -20.81 3.87 4.85
CA LEU A 214 -21.42 4.11 3.54
C LEU A 214 -21.59 2.81 2.72
N ARG A 215 -20.61 1.90 2.78
CA ARG A 215 -20.73 0.58 2.15
C ARG A 215 -21.84 -0.26 2.80
N LEU A 216 -21.85 -0.37 4.12
CA LEU A 216 -22.88 -1.11 4.85
C LEU A 216 -24.29 -0.58 4.52
N ILE A 217 -24.47 0.74 4.43
CA ILE A 217 -25.73 1.35 4.03
C ILE A 217 -26.10 1.00 2.59
N LYS A 218 -25.12 0.99 1.67
CA LYS A 218 -25.35 0.60 0.27
C LYS A 218 -25.74 -0.88 0.16
N GLU A 219 -25.05 -1.77 0.86
CA GLU A 219 -25.34 -3.21 0.92
C GLU A 219 -26.75 -3.46 1.50
N MET A 220 -27.07 -2.87 2.66
CA MET A 220 -28.40 -2.94 3.27
C MET A 220 -29.51 -2.47 2.32
N LYS A 221 -29.29 -1.36 1.59
CA LYS A 221 -30.27 -0.87 0.58
C LYS A 221 -30.38 -1.79 -0.62
N SER A 222 -29.33 -2.48 -1.03
CA SER A 222 -29.36 -3.43 -2.15
C SER A 222 -30.11 -4.74 -1.79
N GLU A 223 -30.06 -5.14 -0.53
CA GLU A 223 -30.75 -6.32 0.00
C GLU A 223 -32.19 -6.02 0.45
N ALA A 224 -32.56 -4.75 0.51
CA ALA A 224 -33.90 -4.33 0.91
C ALA A 224 -34.97 -4.82 -0.08
N PRO A 225 -36.21 -5.10 0.40
CA PRO A 225 -37.33 -5.40 -0.47
C PRO A 225 -37.51 -4.34 -1.55
N VAL A 226 -38.03 -4.74 -2.69
CA VAL A 226 -38.29 -3.82 -3.80
C VAL A 226 -39.15 -2.66 -3.31
N ARG A 227 -38.72 -1.44 -3.61
CA ARG A 227 -39.41 -0.21 -3.23
C ARG A 227 -40.85 -0.23 -3.75
N PRO A 228 -41.87 -0.15 -2.85
CA PRO A 228 -43.27 -0.07 -3.26
C PRO A 228 -43.52 1.14 -4.17
N ARG A 229 -44.36 0.95 -5.17
CA ARG A 229 -44.79 2.03 -6.07
C ARG A 229 -46.32 2.15 -5.99
N PRO A 230 -46.85 3.25 -5.44
CA PRO A 230 -48.31 3.53 -5.49
C PRO A 230 -48.79 3.65 -6.94
N ASP A 231 -49.95 3.11 -7.25
CA ASP A 231 -50.55 3.14 -8.59
C ASP A 231 -51.06 4.52 -9.01
N GLY A 232 -51.07 5.48 -8.08
CA GLY A 232 -51.43 6.85 -8.35
C GLY A 232 -51.68 7.69 -7.06
N PRO A 233 -52.01 8.98 -7.19
CA PRO A 233 -52.17 9.89 -6.04
C PRO A 233 -53.25 9.47 -5.04
N ASN A 234 -54.23 8.65 -5.47
CA ASN A 234 -55.33 8.18 -4.64
C ASN A 234 -55.12 6.77 -4.05
N ASP A 235 -54.02 6.13 -4.37
CA ASP A 235 -53.66 4.78 -3.81
C ASP A 235 -53.09 4.96 -2.38
N ARG A 236 -53.99 5.10 -1.41
CA ARG A 236 -53.62 5.25 0.01
C ARG A 236 -52.93 4.00 0.56
N ALA A 237 -53.26 2.83 0.05
CA ALA A 237 -52.65 1.56 0.51
C ALA A 237 -51.20 1.42 -0.02
N GLY A 238 -50.95 1.79 -1.28
CA GLY A 238 -49.63 1.80 -1.86
C GLY A 238 -48.74 2.88 -1.20
N GLN A 239 -49.32 4.07 -0.93
CA GLN A 239 -48.60 5.13 -0.23
C GLN A 239 -48.18 4.70 1.18
N ARG A 240 -49.07 4.11 1.95
CA ARG A 240 -48.76 3.59 3.29
C ARG A 240 -47.64 2.55 3.25
N LYS A 241 -47.63 1.62 2.29
CA LYS A 241 -46.54 0.65 2.11
C LYS A 241 -45.22 1.33 1.76
N LEU A 242 -45.23 2.38 0.95
CA LEU A 242 -44.06 3.18 0.63
C LEU A 242 -43.49 3.88 1.86
N ASP A 243 -44.38 4.51 2.67
CA ASP A 243 -43.99 5.20 3.89
C ASP A 243 -43.40 4.23 4.94
N GLU A 244 -44.03 3.05 5.11
CA GLU A 244 -43.51 1.98 5.98
C GLU A 244 -42.13 1.47 5.50
N TRP A 245 -41.95 1.28 4.20
CA TRP A 245 -40.67 0.89 3.59
C TRP A 245 -39.59 1.95 3.82
N GLN A 246 -39.92 3.23 3.58
CA GLN A 246 -38.98 4.35 3.78
C GLN A 246 -38.57 4.45 5.25
N ALA A 247 -39.54 4.38 6.17
CA ALA A 247 -39.26 4.41 7.61
C ALA A 247 -38.32 3.27 8.07
N GLU A 248 -38.48 2.09 7.50
CA GLU A 248 -37.59 0.96 7.80
C GLU A 248 -36.16 1.17 7.24
N ILE A 249 -36.03 1.71 6.02
CA ILE A 249 -34.73 2.07 5.44
C ILE A 249 -34.04 3.14 6.27
N ASP A 250 -34.78 4.18 6.67
CA ASP A 250 -34.24 5.29 7.47
C ASP A 250 -33.80 4.80 8.87
N ARG A 251 -34.59 3.92 9.49
CA ARG A 251 -34.26 3.30 10.78
C ARG A 251 -32.94 2.51 10.67
N LYS A 252 -32.84 1.60 9.69
CA LYS A 252 -31.61 0.79 9.48
C LYS A 252 -30.40 1.66 9.11
N THR A 253 -30.60 2.69 8.31
CA THR A 253 -29.53 3.64 7.97
C THR A 253 -28.98 4.29 9.24
N LYS A 254 -29.86 4.77 10.10
CA LYS A 254 -29.48 5.39 11.36
C LYS A 254 -28.78 4.41 12.30
N GLU A 255 -29.26 3.16 12.40
CA GLU A 255 -28.58 2.11 13.18
C GLU A 255 -27.14 1.90 12.74
N ILE A 256 -26.88 1.85 11.42
CA ILE A 256 -25.52 1.73 10.87
C ILE A 256 -24.68 2.99 11.20
N GLU A 257 -25.26 4.18 11.04
CA GLU A 257 -24.58 5.44 11.35
C GLU A 257 -24.20 5.55 12.82
N ASP A 258 -25.06 5.09 13.73
CA ASP A 258 -24.84 5.13 15.18
C ASP A 258 -23.95 3.96 15.67
N THR A 259 -23.75 2.92 14.87
CA THR A 259 -22.92 1.75 15.24
C THR A 259 -21.46 2.16 15.41
N LYS A 260 -20.86 1.77 16.53
CA LYS A 260 -19.43 1.84 16.74
C LYS A 260 -18.76 0.66 16.03
N LEU A 261 -17.89 0.96 15.08
CA LEU A 261 -17.07 -0.07 14.44
C LEU A 261 -15.95 -0.47 15.40
N GLU A 262 -15.69 -1.76 15.48
CA GLU A 262 -14.65 -2.33 16.32
C GLU A 262 -13.72 -3.20 15.48
N LEU A 263 -12.50 -3.37 15.96
CA LEU A 263 -11.53 -4.29 15.37
C LEU A 263 -12.07 -5.72 15.41
N GLU A 264 -12.00 -6.41 14.27
CA GLU A 264 -12.39 -7.82 14.14
C GLU A 264 -11.13 -8.70 14.11
N PRO A 265 -10.80 -9.43 15.18
CA PRO A 265 -9.58 -10.23 15.24
C PRO A 265 -9.55 -11.31 14.16
N VAL A 266 -8.44 -11.41 13.44
CA VAL A 266 -8.18 -12.52 12.50
C VAL A 266 -7.36 -13.58 13.22
N PRO A 267 -7.83 -14.85 13.30
CA PRO A 267 -7.10 -15.92 13.99
C PRO A 267 -5.66 -16.08 13.47
N GLY A 268 -4.68 -16.09 14.37
CA GLY A 268 -3.27 -16.26 14.05
C GLY A 268 -2.60 -15.06 13.39
N LEU A 269 -3.27 -13.89 13.32
CA LEU A 269 -2.72 -12.67 12.70
C LEU A 269 -2.84 -11.48 13.65
N LYS A 270 -1.74 -10.76 13.84
CA LYS A 270 -1.69 -9.46 14.52
C LYS A 270 -1.34 -8.38 13.51
N ILE A 271 -2.01 -7.21 13.57
CA ILE A 271 -1.93 -6.21 12.51
C ILE A 271 -1.78 -4.81 13.10
N HIS A 272 -0.77 -4.08 12.64
CA HIS A 272 -0.70 -2.64 12.71
C HIS A 272 -0.77 -2.04 11.32
N VAL A 273 -1.73 -1.14 11.09
CA VAL A 273 -1.78 -0.27 9.91
C VAL A 273 -1.54 1.14 10.39
N CYS A 274 -0.50 1.76 9.87
CA CYS A 274 0.03 3.03 10.36
C CYS A 274 0.24 4.02 9.21
N SER A 275 0.30 5.29 9.57
CA SER A 275 0.86 6.37 8.77
C SER A 275 2.01 7.04 9.53
N LEU A 276 2.61 8.07 8.93
CA LEU A 276 3.74 8.78 9.53
C LEU A 276 3.45 10.28 9.63
N VAL A 277 3.96 10.87 10.70
CA VAL A 277 3.96 12.32 10.92
C VAL A 277 5.39 12.82 11.18
N ALA A 278 5.63 14.08 10.89
CA ALA A 278 6.90 14.72 11.19
C ALA A 278 7.11 14.83 12.71
N LEU A 279 8.21 14.26 13.21
CA LEU A 279 8.52 14.19 14.64
C LEU A 279 8.62 15.57 15.31
N ASP A 280 9.05 16.59 14.57
CA ASP A 280 9.20 17.96 15.02
C ASP A 280 7.97 18.85 14.76
N SER A 281 6.80 18.23 14.53
CA SER A 281 5.53 18.98 14.44
C SER A 281 5.28 19.75 15.73
N PRO A 282 5.04 21.09 15.64
CA PRO A 282 4.90 21.93 16.83
C PRO A 282 3.69 21.56 17.69
N ALA A 283 3.86 21.64 19.00
CA ALA A 283 2.72 21.48 19.91
C ALA A 283 1.65 22.57 19.67
N GLY A 284 0.38 22.22 19.85
CA GLY A 284 -0.73 23.13 19.64
C GLY A 284 -1.17 23.29 18.18
N GLN A 285 -0.49 22.63 17.24
CA GLN A 285 -0.82 22.59 15.82
C GLN A 285 -1.14 21.15 15.40
N PRO A 286 -1.92 20.96 14.30
CA PRO A 286 -2.03 19.64 13.68
C PRO A 286 -0.65 19.12 13.28
N TRP A 287 -0.41 17.84 13.47
CA TRP A 287 0.85 17.23 13.05
C TRP A 287 0.95 17.18 11.53
N MET A 288 2.12 17.49 11.00
CA MET A 288 2.38 17.46 9.58
C MET A 288 2.52 16.01 9.11
N PRO A 289 1.67 15.52 8.19
CA PRO A 289 1.79 14.17 7.67
C PRO A 289 3.07 14.01 6.83
N VAL A 290 3.67 12.82 6.90
CA VAL A 290 4.75 12.42 5.99
C VAL A 290 4.15 11.61 4.85
N TYR A 291 4.29 12.09 3.62
CA TYR A 291 3.78 11.41 2.44
C TYR A 291 4.63 10.17 2.13
N ILE A 292 4.02 9.01 2.18
CA ILE A 292 4.65 7.74 1.87
C ILE A 292 4.65 7.54 0.36
N HIS A 293 5.85 7.42 -0.24
CA HIS A 293 6.00 7.11 -1.66
C HIS A 293 6.80 5.83 -1.90
N SER A 294 7.29 5.20 -0.86
CA SER A 294 7.97 3.90 -0.90
C SER A 294 7.11 2.80 -1.50
N LYS A 295 7.74 1.79 -2.10
CA LYS A 295 7.11 0.56 -2.58
C LYS A 295 7.98 -0.60 -2.18
N LEU A 296 7.82 -1.02 -0.92
CA LEU A 296 8.63 -2.04 -0.25
C LEU A 296 7.73 -3.10 0.39
N MET A 297 8.13 -4.36 0.27
CA MET A 297 7.66 -5.44 1.14
C MET A 297 8.85 -6.28 1.59
N ILE A 298 8.90 -6.56 2.88
CA ILE A 298 9.84 -7.48 3.53
C ILE A 298 9.06 -8.62 4.17
N VAL A 299 9.54 -9.86 4.03
CA VAL A 299 8.97 -11.03 4.67
C VAL A 299 10.06 -11.75 5.47
N ASP A 300 9.82 -11.96 6.76
CA ASP A 300 10.64 -12.77 7.69
C ASP A 300 12.13 -12.39 7.76
N ASP A 301 12.50 -11.14 7.50
CA ASP A 301 13.89 -10.70 7.34
C ASP A 301 14.70 -11.49 6.26
N VAL A 302 14.03 -12.22 5.38
CA VAL A 302 14.66 -13.02 4.32
C VAL A 302 14.40 -12.43 2.96
N TYR A 303 13.15 -12.17 2.63
CA TYR A 303 12.74 -11.68 1.31
C TYR A 303 12.50 -10.17 1.32
N THR A 304 13.04 -9.51 0.31
CA THR A 304 12.77 -8.08 0.04
C THR A 304 12.31 -7.90 -1.41
N THR A 305 11.24 -7.16 -1.63
CA THR A 305 10.90 -6.59 -2.94
C THR A 305 10.74 -5.08 -2.84
N GLN A 306 11.34 -4.36 -3.78
CA GLN A 306 11.37 -2.90 -3.83
C GLN A 306 11.34 -2.42 -5.27
N GLY A 307 10.61 -1.33 -5.55
CA GLY A 307 10.58 -0.74 -6.89
C GLY A 307 9.54 0.35 -7.09
N SER A 308 8.84 0.32 -8.23
CA SER A 308 7.84 1.33 -8.59
C SER A 308 6.39 0.88 -8.33
N ALA A 309 6.14 -0.41 -8.13
CA ALA A 309 4.79 -0.95 -8.06
C ALA A 309 4.07 -0.63 -6.76
N ASN A 310 2.97 0.06 -6.85
CA ASN A 310 2.05 0.24 -5.73
C ASN A 310 1.26 -1.05 -5.45
N ILE A 311 0.79 -1.21 -4.21
CA ILE A 311 -0.15 -2.27 -3.84
C ILE A 311 -1.56 -1.86 -4.26
N ASN A 312 -1.81 -1.91 -5.56
CA ASN A 312 -3.10 -1.66 -6.20
C ASN A 312 -3.25 -2.52 -7.47
N THR A 313 -4.46 -2.61 -8.00
CA THR A 313 -4.76 -3.43 -9.17
C THR A 313 -3.97 -2.98 -10.40
N ARG A 314 -3.84 -1.67 -10.60
CA ARG A 314 -3.12 -1.11 -11.75
C ARG A 314 -1.66 -1.55 -11.78
N SER A 315 -0.91 -1.34 -10.68
CA SER A 315 0.51 -1.71 -10.62
C SER A 315 0.73 -3.22 -10.67
N MET A 316 -0.24 -4.02 -10.19
CA MET A 316 -0.12 -5.48 -10.21
C MET A 316 -0.44 -6.09 -11.59
N MET A 317 -1.28 -5.44 -12.44
CA MET A 317 -1.83 -6.07 -13.64
C MET A 317 -1.78 -5.22 -14.91
N VAL A 318 -1.71 -3.88 -14.81
CA VAL A 318 -1.99 -2.96 -15.93
C VAL A 318 -0.86 -2.01 -16.22
N ASP A 319 -0.35 -1.28 -15.23
CA ASP A 319 0.69 -0.28 -15.41
C ASP A 319 2.05 -0.92 -15.73
N SER A 320 2.95 -0.18 -16.36
CA SER A 320 4.33 -0.63 -16.57
C SER A 320 5.14 -0.37 -15.32
N GLU A 321 5.46 -1.44 -14.59
CA GLU A 321 6.17 -1.39 -13.32
C GLU A 321 7.43 -2.23 -13.30
N LEU A 322 8.37 -1.85 -12.45
CA LEU A 322 9.65 -2.53 -12.29
C LEU A 322 10.04 -2.61 -10.82
N ASN A 323 10.17 -3.82 -10.30
CA ASN A 323 10.70 -4.10 -8.97
C ASN A 323 11.95 -4.97 -9.08
N ILE A 324 12.80 -4.89 -8.07
CA ILE A 324 13.79 -5.93 -7.77
C ILE A 324 13.32 -6.75 -6.59
N CYS A 325 13.77 -7.99 -6.51
CA CYS A 325 13.67 -8.77 -5.28
C CYS A 325 14.94 -9.59 -5.02
N HIS A 326 15.18 -9.93 -3.76
CA HIS A 326 16.26 -10.79 -3.30
C HIS A 326 15.91 -11.49 -1.99
N GLU A 327 16.66 -12.54 -1.69
CA GLU A 327 16.52 -13.35 -0.46
C GLU A 327 17.80 -13.29 0.38
N HIS A 328 18.37 -12.10 0.55
CA HIS A 328 19.58 -11.89 1.33
C HIS A 328 19.24 -11.35 2.73
N ALA A 329 19.26 -12.24 3.73
CA ALA A 329 18.78 -11.95 5.07
C ALA A 329 19.49 -10.75 5.73
N ASP A 330 20.82 -10.68 5.70
CA ASP A 330 21.56 -9.59 6.35
C ASP A 330 21.20 -8.22 5.81
N ILE A 331 21.01 -8.09 4.49
CA ILE A 331 20.62 -6.81 3.85
C ILE A 331 19.16 -6.48 4.22
N THR A 332 18.29 -7.48 4.13
CA THR A 332 16.87 -7.33 4.45
C THR A 332 16.68 -6.87 5.90
N GLN A 333 17.33 -7.52 6.85
CA GLN A 333 17.25 -7.20 8.26
C GLN A 333 17.83 -5.81 8.57
N GLN A 334 18.98 -5.45 7.98
CA GLN A 334 19.58 -4.13 8.15
C GLN A 334 18.65 -3.03 7.61
N LEU A 335 18.02 -3.25 6.45
CA LEU A 335 17.05 -2.30 5.89
C LEU A 335 15.84 -2.14 6.80
N ARG A 336 15.22 -3.26 7.24
CA ARG A 336 14.10 -3.22 8.18
C ARG A 336 14.46 -2.48 9.47
N ARG A 337 15.57 -2.84 10.12
CA ARG A 337 16.03 -2.19 11.36
C ARG A 337 16.22 -0.68 11.18
N ARG A 338 16.81 -0.25 10.04
CA ARG A 338 16.99 1.17 9.73
C ARG A 338 15.63 1.87 9.63
N LEU A 339 14.68 1.34 8.86
CA LEU A 339 13.38 1.93 8.65
C LEU A 339 12.55 1.96 9.94
N TRP A 340 12.52 0.84 10.66
CA TRP A 340 11.80 0.78 11.94
C TRP A 340 12.39 1.74 12.99
N ASN A 341 13.72 1.87 13.06
CA ASN A 341 14.36 2.87 13.91
C ASN A 341 13.96 4.31 13.51
N LEU A 342 13.87 4.58 12.21
CA LEU A 342 13.45 5.89 11.71
C LEU A 342 12.01 6.20 12.10
N HIS A 343 11.09 5.28 11.83
CA HIS A 343 9.66 5.49 12.01
C HIS A 343 9.22 5.46 13.48
N THR A 344 9.95 4.76 14.33
CA THR A 344 9.61 4.57 15.76
C THR A 344 10.51 5.34 16.71
N ASN A 345 11.26 6.32 16.23
CA ASN A 345 12.23 7.07 17.01
C ASN A 345 13.19 6.14 17.82
N LYS A 346 13.64 5.07 17.17
CA LYS A 346 14.55 4.02 17.70
C LYS A 346 13.97 3.11 18.78
N ILE A 347 12.68 3.14 19.02
CA ILE A 347 12.06 2.38 20.12
C ILE A 347 11.50 1.04 19.63
N GLY A 348 11.01 0.94 18.40
CA GLY A 348 10.24 -0.19 17.88
C GLY A 348 10.95 -1.05 16.84
N ALA A 349 12.28 -1.21 16.90
CA ALA A 349 13.06 -1.96 15.92
C ALA A 349 13.63 -3.30 16.42
N GLN A 350 12.91 -3.93 17.34
CA GLN A 350 13.28 -5.24 17.88
C GLN A 350 13.24 -6.31 16.78
N ASP A 351 14.07 -7.35 16.92
CA ASP A 351 14.10 -8.45 15.96
C ASP A 351 12.98 -9.47 16.22
N GLU A 352 12.56 -9.61 17.47
CA GLU A 352 11.43 -10.44 17.84
C GLU A 352 10.11 -9.73 17.47
N PRO A 353 9.30 -10.31 16.56
CA PRO A 353 8.09 -9.65 16.05
C PRO A 353 7.06 -9.29 17.12
N ASP A 354 6.88 -10.13 18.13
CA ASP A 354 5.96 -9.82 19.25
C ASP A 354 6.42 -8.61 20.06
N MET A 355 7.74 -8.49 20.31
CA MET A 355 8.31 -7.36 21.05
C MET A 355 8.18 -6.06 20.21
N ALA A 356 8.48 -6.14 18.92
CA ALA A 356 8.32 -5.00 18.03
C ALA A 356 6.84 -4.57 17.93
N PHE A 357 5.93 -5.53 17.80
CA PHE A 357 4.49 -5.27 17.74
C PHE A 357 3.99 -4.54 18.99
N LYS A 358 4.42 -4.99 20.17
CA LYS A 358 4.10 -4.34 21.42
C LYS A 358 4.67 -2.92 21.50
N ALA A 359 5.91 -2.73 21.07
CA ALA A 359 6.52 -1.40 21.06
C ALA A 359 5.79 -0.43 20.11
N TRP A 360 5.32 -0.91 18.95
CA TRP A 360 4.50 -0.12 18.04
C TRP A 360 3.14 0.24 18.66
N GLU A 361 2.48 -0.70 19.32
CA GLU A 361 1.22 -0.46 20.05
C GLU A 361 1.38 0.61 21.12
N ASP A 362 2.47 0.55 21.91
CA ASP A 362 2.77 1.54 22.94
C ASP A 362 3.01 2.93 22.34
N ILE A 363 3.76 3.02 21.24
CA ILE A 363 3.98 4.28 20.48
C ILE A 363 2.66 4.85 19.98
N ILE A 364 1.82 4.03 19.35
CA ILE A 364 0.51 4.44 18.83
C ILE A 364 -0.36 5.00 19.95
N THR A 365 -0.36 4.33 21.10
CA THR A 365 -1.13 4.77 22.28
C THR A 365 -0.63 6.11 22.80
N ILE A 366 0.69 6.26 22.98
CA ILE A 366 1.29 7.53 23.44
C ILE A 366 1.01 8.65 22.45
N ASN A 367 1.14 8.38 21.16
CA ASN A 367 0.89 9.40 20.14
C ASN A 367 -0.60 9.81 20.11
N ARG A 368 -1.53 8.88 20.27
CA ARG A 368 -2.97 9.20 20.38
C ARG A 368 -3.24 10.12 21.56
N ASP A 369 -2.62 9.86 22.74
CA ASP A 369 -2.74 10.70 23.91
C ASP A 369 -2.09 12.08 23.69
N ASN A 370 -0.93 12.13 23.04
CA ASN A 370 -0.23 13.37 22.71
C ASN A 370 -1.04 14.23 21.72
N GLU A 371 -1.63 13.63 20.71
CA GLU A 371 -2.47 14.33 19.72
C GLU A 371 -3.71 14.92 20.40
N PHE A 372 -4.41 14.12 21.23
CA PHE A 372 -5.56 14.58 22.01
C PHE A 372 -5.21 15.77 22.91
N ASN A 373 -4.04 15.75 23.54
CA ASN A 373 -3.54 16.81 24.41
C ASN A 373 -2.80 17.93 23.64
N LYS A 374 -2.77 17.89 22.30
CA LYS A 374 -2.09 18.86 21.44
C LYS A 374 -0.59 19.02 21.75
N LEU A 375 0.05 17.94 22.13
CA LEU A 375 1.50 17.85 22.32
C LEU A 375 2.20 17.50 20.99
N SER A 376 3.52 17.58 20.94
CA SER A 376 4.32 17.10 19.81
C SER A 376 4.31 15.56 19.73
N PRO A 377 4.53 14.94 18.55
CA PRO A 377 4.62 13.49 18.42
C PRO A 377 5.73 12.90 19.27
N TYR A 378 5.49 11.74 19.86
CA TYR A 378 6.50 10.95 20.57
C TYR A 378 7.43 10.21 19.59
N ALA A 379 6.87 9.71 18.52
CA ALA A 379 7.57 9.11 17.38
C ALA A 379 6.81 9.40 16.09
N PRO A 380 7.43 9.26 14.91
CA PRO A 380 6.73 9.49 13.62
C PRO A 380 5.54 8.58 13.40
N LEU A 381 5.54 7.37 13.94
CA LEU A 381 4.53 6.33 13.72
C LEU A 381 3.21 6.67 14.40
N VAL A 382 2.13 6.76 13.62
CA VAL A 382 0.76 6.95 14.12
C VAL A 382 -0.17 5.88 13.54
N GLU A 383 -1.29 5.61 14.21
CA GLU A 383 -2.31 4.70 13.68
C GLU A 383 -2.93 5.28 12.41
N PHE A 384 -3.10 4.45 11.39
CA PHE A 384 -3.85 4.83 10.20
C PHE A 384 -5.29 5.15 10.57
N ASN A 385 -5.78 6.32 10.19
CA ASN A 385 -7.16 6.74 10.42
C ASN A 385 -7.64 7.67 9.32
N TYR A 386 -8.53 7.17 8.47
CA TYR A 386 -9.13 7.96 7.39
C TYR A 386 -10.58 8.29 7.70
N SER A 387 -10.85 9.55 8.04
CA SER A 387 -12.18 10.03 8.47
C SER A 387 -13.02 10.69 7.36
N GLU A 388 -12.45 10.93 6.18
CA GLU A 388 -13.14 11.59 5.08
C GLU A 388 -14.23 10.70 4.46
N THR A 389 -15.26 11.35 3.89
CA THR A 389 -16.41 10.67 3.29
C THR A 389 -16.33 10.50 1.78
N THR A 390 -15.17 10.80 1.17
CA THR A 390 -14.99 10.70 -0.28
C THR A 390 -14.96 9.22 -0.70
N VAL A 391 -16.02 8.79 -1.40
CA VAL A 391 -16.12 7.43 -1.98
C VAL A 391 -15.63 7.47 -3.41
N ALA A 392 -14.56 6.75 -3.72
CA ALA A 392 -14.03 6.62 -5.07
C ALA A 392 -13.51 5.20 -5.30
N ASP A 393 -13.79 4.66 -6.48
CA ASP A 393 -13.42 3.29 -6.91
C ASP A 393 -12.77 3.33 -8.30
N LEU A 394 -11.75 4.17 -8.45
CA LEU A 394 -10.94 4.30 -9.65
C LEU A 394 -9.54 3.77 -9.36
N ASP A 395 -9.39 2.44 -9.43
CA ASP A 395 -8.10 1.78 -9.23
C ASP A 395 -7.67 0.94 -10.44
#